data_27adc2193dfe41aaa53af54a2aef5c1e
#
_entry.id   27adc2193dfe41aaa53af54a2aef5c1e
#
_cell.length_a   1.000
_cell.length_b   1.000
_cell.length_c   1.000
_cell.angle_alpha   90.00
_cell.angle_beta   90.00
_cell.angle_gamma   90.00
#
_symmetry.space_group_name_H-M   'P 1'
#
loop_
_entity.id
_entity.type
_entity.pdbx_description
1 polymer ?
#
loop_
_entity_poly.entity_id
_entity_poly.type
_entity_poly.pdbx_seq_one_letter_code
_entity_poly.pdbx_strand_id
1 'polypeptide(L)'
;INNTGHKEVLGFEVYDSEKENTWKDFFESLKSRGLRGVDIVISDAHAGLVEAIKECFSGSSWQRCQAHFTRNIINKCPKKYSTGLASELRDMFNATTIEEARRLKESIFDQNQAVAN
;
A
#
# COMPACT_ATOMS: atom_id res chain seq x y z
N ILE A 1 7.22 -6.47 10.24
CA ILE A 1 8.42 -7.33 10.36
C ILE A 1 9.18 -6.88 11.59
N ASN A 2 9.49 -7.79 12.48
CA ASN A 2 10.25 -7.50 13.69
C ASN A 2 11.77 -7.47 13.41
N ASN A 3 12.59 -7.27 14.46
CA ASN A 3 14.03 -7.14 14.33
C ASN A 3 14.71 -8.39 13.77
N THR A 4 14.06 -9.54 13.82
CA THR A 4 14.61 -10.80 13.27
C THR A 4 14.16 -11.07 11.84
N GLY A 5 13.43 -10.15 11.24
CA GLY A 5 12.91 -10.28 9.88
C GLY A 5 11.62 -11.09 9.75
N HIS A 6 11.01 -11.49 10.85
CA HIS A 6 9.77 -12.24 10.85
C HIS A 6 8.57 -11.32 10.97
N LYS A 7 7.45 -11.74 10.38
CA LYS A 7 6.18 -11.04 10.55
C LYS A 7 5.59 -11.37 11.92
N GLU A 8 5.06 -10.36 12.59
CA GLU A 8 4.46 -10.50 13.90
C GLU A 8 3.14 -9.73 13.94
N VAL A 9 2.08 -10.37 14.42
CA VAL A 9 0.79 -9.72 14.59
C VAL A 9 0.79 -9.00 15.93
N LEU A 10 0.79 -7.67 15.89
CA LEU A 10 0.87 -6.82 17.09
C LEU A 10 -0.49 -6.57 17.73
N GLY A 11 -1.56 -6.55 16.94
CA GLY A 11 -2.88 -6.25 17.46
C GLY A 11 -3.97 -6.59 16.48
N PHE A 12 -5.18 -6.72 17.02
CA PHE A 12 -6.37 -7.03 16.24
C PHE A 12 -7.56 -6.34 16.90
N GLU A 13 -8.31 -5.57 16.12
CA GLU A 13 -9.52 -4.90 16.58
C GLU A 13 -10.59 -4.97 15.50
N VAL A 14 -11.84 -4.96 15.92
CA VAL A 14 -12.99 -4.94 15.02
C VAL A 14 -13.77 -3.64 15.24
N TYR A 15 -13.94 -2.86 14.18
CA TYR A 15 -14.67 -1.59 14.23
C TYR A 15 -15.76 -1.56 13.16
N ASP A 16 -16.79 -0.76 13.41
CA ASP A 16 -17.92 -0.63 12.50
C ASP A 16 -17.62 0.24 11.28
N SER A 17 -16.55 1.03 11.32
CA SER A 17 -16.21 1.93 10.23
C SER A 17 -14.71 2.11 10.09
N GLU A 18 -14.27 2.53 8.90
CA GLU A 18 -12.85 2.81 8.60
C GLU A 18 -12.55 4.31 8.66
N LYS A 19 -13.23 5.04 9.54
CA LYS A 19 -12.99 6.48 9.72
C LYS A 19 -11.63 6.72 10.39
N GLU A 20 -11.10 7.93 10.20
CA GLU A 20 -9.83 8.34 10.78
C GLU A 20 -9.75 8.09 12.29
N ASN A 21 -10.78 8.47 13.04
CA ASN A 21 -10.78 8.31 14.49
C ASN A 21 -10.66 6.85 14.93
N THR A 22 -11.27 5.93 14.18
CA THR A 22 -11.21 4.49 14.45
C THR A 22 -9.78 3.98 14.28
N TRP A 23 -9.12 4.33 13.20
CA TRP A 23 -7.73 3.97 12.95
C TRP A 23 -6.78 4.61 13.94
N LYS A 24 -7.03 5.86 14.29
CA LYS A 24 -6.23 6.57 15.26
C LYS A 24 -6.28 5.90 16.63
N ASP A 25 -7.45 5.52 17.08
CA ASP A 25 -7.61 4.80 18.35
C ASP A 25 -6.85 3.48 18.36
N PHE A 26 -6.90 2.74 17.26
CA PHE A 26 -6.16 1.50 17.12
C PHE A 26 -4.65 1.73 17.19
N PHE A 27 -4.13 2.71 16.46
CA PHE A 27 -2.69 3.03 16.47
C PHE A 27 -2.22 3.51 17.84
N GLU A 28 -3.00 4.34 18.50
CA GLU A 28 -2.67 4.80 19.87
C GLU A 28 -2.64 3.63 20.84
N SER A 29 -3.53 2.67 20.69
CA SER A 29 -3.51 1.42 21.48
C SER A 29 -2.21 0.67 21.31
N LEU A 30 -1.72 0.52 20.06
CA LEU A 30 -0.44 -0.13 19.78
C LEU A 30 0.73 0.64 20.40
N LYS A 31 0.72 1.97 20.30
CA LYS A 31 1.77 2.82 20.85
C LYS A 31 1.80 2.75 22.38
N SER A 32 0.63 2.70 23.03
CA SER A 32 0.54 2.56 24.49
C SER A 32 1.09 1.21 24.96
N ARG A 33 1.08 0.21 24.11
CA ARG A 33 1.65 -1.11 24.39
C ARG A 33 3.14 -1.22 24.05
N GLY A 34 3.76 -0.12 23.65
CA GLY A 34 5.20 -0.04 23.43
C GLY A 34 5.68 0.00 22.00
N LEU A 35 4.79 0.09 21.04
CA LEU A 35 5.21 0.21 19.63
C LEU A 35 5.99 1.51 19.42
N ARG A 36 7.22 1.38 18.93
CA ARG A 36 8.14 2.49 18.69
C ARG A 36 9.02 2.20 17.49
N GLY A 37 9.65 3.25 16.94
CA GLY A 37 10.65 3.10 15.90
C GLY A 37 10.09 2.61 14.58
N VAL A 38 8.86 3.00 14.25
CA VAL A 38 8.25 2.64 12.97
C VAL A 38 8.86 3.50 11.88
N ASP A 39 9.60 2.88 10.96
CA ASP A 39 10.26 3.58 9.87
C ASP A 39 9.35 3.75 8.66
N ILE A 40 8.54 2.74 8.37
CA ILE A 40 7.65 2.74 7.21
C ILE A 40 6.31 2.09 7.57
N VAL A 41 5.23 2.65 7.06
CA VAL A 41 3.89 2.08 7.19
C VAL A 41 3.36 1.78 5.79
N ILE A 42 2.93 0.55 5.59
CA ILE A 42 2.37 0.09 4.32
C ILE A 42 0.88 -0.16 4.50
N SER A 43 0.06 0.48 3.68
CA SER A 43 -1.39 0.32 3.75
C SER A 43 -2.03 0.57 2.39
N ASP A 44 -3.35 0.31 2.29
CA ASP A 44 -4.08 0.81 1.12
C ASP A 44 -4.26 2.33 1.26
N ALA A 45 -4.81 2.96 0.22
CA ALA A 45 -4.89 4.42 0.13
C ALA A 45 -6.22 4.97 0.66
N HIS A 46 -6.86 4.29 1.61
CA HIS A 46 -8.09 4.79 2.23
C HIS A 46 -7.79 6.09 2.99
N ALA A 47 -8.56 7.15 2.71
CA ALA A 47 -8.23 8.49 3.20
C ALA A 47 -8.17 8.59 4.73
N GLY A 48 -9.13 8.00 5.44
CA GLY A 48 -9.14 8.01 6.90
C GLY A 48 -7.95 7.28 7.50
N LEU A 49 -7.56 6.17 6.89
CA LEU A 49 -6.39 5.39 7.32
C LEU A 49 -5.10 6.18 7.10
N VAL A 50 -4.93 6.78 5.93
CA VAL A 50 -3.72 7.57 5.61
C VAL A 50 -3.58 8.77 6.56
N GLU A 51 -4.67 9.48 6.85
CA GLU A 51 -4.63 10.60 7.79
C GLU A 51 -4.27 10.15 9.21
N ALA A 52 -4.81 9.02 9.67
CA ALA A 52 -4.46 8.45 10.97
C ALA A 52 -2.99 8.08 11.04
N ILE A 53 -2.44 7.51 9.97
CA ILE A 53 -1.01 7.18 9.88
C ILE A 53 -0.16 8.43 9.99
N LYS A 54 -0.52 9.49 9.28
CA LYS A 54 0.22 10.76 9.33
C LYS A 54 0.24 11.35 10.73
N GLU A 55 -0.86 11.28 11.46
CA GLU A 55 -0.95 11.79 12.81
C GLU A 55 -0.21 10.93 13.83
N CYS A 56 -0.40 9.60 13.77
CA CYS A 56 0.14 8.69 14.78
C CYS A 56 1.61 8.32 14.52
N PHE A 57 2.04 8.35 13.28
CA PHE A 57 3.39 7.95 12.87
C PHE A 57 4.05 9.03 12.01
N SER A 58 4.06 10.25 12.50
CA SER A 58 4.51 11.42 11.75
C SER A 58 5.97 11.34 11.28
N GLY A 59 6.81 10.57 11.98
CA GLY A 59 8.21 10.37 11.59
C GLY A 59 8.43 9.21 10.62
N SER A 60 7.39 8.48 10.27
CA SER A 60 7.48 7.32 9.39
C SER A 60 7.19 7.69 7.93
N SER A 61 7.74 6.94 7.00
CA SER A 61 7.37 7.02 5.59
C SER A 61 6.12 6.19 5.34
N TRP A 62 5.23 6.68 4.49
CA TRP A 62 4.05 5.92 4.08
C TRP A 62 4.25 5.36 2.68
N GLN A 63 3.88 4.09 2.47
CA GLN A 63 3.91 3.44 1.19
C GLN A 63 2.58 2.76 0.92
N ARG A 64 2.04 2.98 -0.28
CA ARG A 64 0.80 2.32 -0.70
C ARG A 64 1.05 0.82 -0.88
N CYS A 65 0.13 0.00 -0.40
CA CYS A 65 0.22 -1.45 -0.58
C CYS A 65 0.15 -1.82 -2.06
N GLN A 66 1.17 -2.53 -2.55
CA GLN A 66 1.27 -2.91 -3.95
C GLN A 66 0.13 -3.83 -4.38
N ALA A 67 -0.26 -4.76 -3.53
CA ALA A 67 -1.34 -5.70 -3.85
C ALA A 67 -2.68 -4.99 -4.02
N HIS A 68 -3.01 -4.04 -3.15
CA HIS A 68 -4.24 -3.26 -3.26
C HIS A 68 -4.21 -2.32 -4.46
N PHE A 69 -3.07 -1.68 -4.71
CA PHE A 69 -2.87 -0.83 -5.86
C PHE A 69 -3.10 -1.60 -7.17
N THR A 70 -2.47 -2.76 -7.30
CA THR A 70 -2.61 -3.62 -8.47
C THR A 70 -4.06 -4.05 -8.67
N ARG A 71 -4.73 -4.49 -7.60
CA ARG A 71 -6.13 -4.88 -7.66
C ARG A 71 -7.03 -3.72 -8.10
N ASN A 72 -6.79 -2.51 -7.58
CA ASN A 72 -7.58 -1.35 -7.94
C ASN A 72 -7.45 -1.00 -9.42
N ILE A 73 -6.24 -1.09 -9.97
CA ILE A 73 -6.02 -0.85 -11.40
C ILE A 73 -6.71 -1.93 -12.25
N ILE A 74 -6.55 -3.20 -11.89
CA ILE A 74 -7.12 -4.31 -12.64
C ILE A 74 -8.64 -4.25 -12.66
N ASN A 75 -9.26 -3.87 -11.54
CA ASN A 75 -10.72 -3.75 -11.45
C ASN A 75 -11.28 -2.65 -12.35
N LYS A 76 -10.50 -1.63 -12.68
CA LYS A 76 -10.90 -0.56 -13.59
C LYS A 76 -10.59 -0.88 -15.05
N CYS A 77 -9.90 -1.98 -15.31
CA CYS A 77 -9.45 -2.38 -16.64
C CYS A 77 -10.51 -3.25 -17.31
N PRO A 78 -10.77 -3.09 -18.62
CA PRO A 78 -11.58 -4.04 -19.36
C PRO A 78 -11.02 -5.45 -19.21
N LYS A 79 -11.89 -6.42 -19.01
CA LYS A 79 -11.51 -7.80 -18.67
C LYS A 79 -10.52 -8.41 -19.66
N LYS A 80 -10.65 -8.10 -20.94
CA LYS A 80 -9.78 -8.64 -21.99
C LYS A 80 -8.32 -8.19 -21.87
N TYR A 81 -8.04 -7.10 -21.15
CA TYR A 81 -6.69 -6.57 -20.95
C TYR A 81 -6.13 -6.89 -19.56
N SER A 82 -6.94 -7.37 -18.63
CA SER A 82 -6.56 -7.47 -17.22
C SER A 82 -5.41 -8.44 -16.98
N THR A 83 -5.36 -9.57 -17.69
CA THR A 83 -4.29 -10.56 -17.51
C THR A 83 -2.93 -10.00 -17.92
N GLY A 84 -2.89 -9.34 -19.08
CA GLY A 84 -1.65 -8.70 -19.56
C GLY A 84 -1.17 -7.60 -18.63
N LEU A 85 -2.09 -6.75 -18.18
CA LEU A 85 -1.76 -5.66 -17.28
C LEU A 85 -1.27 -6.17 -15.92
N ALA A 86 -1.87 -7.23 -15.40
CA ALA A 86 -1.42 -7.84 -14.13
C ALA A 86 0.02 -8.35 -14.24
N SER A 87 0.38 -8.98 -15.37
CA SER A 87 1.74 -9.45 -15.62
C SER A 87 2.73 -8.29 -15.72
N GLU A 88 2.37 -7.23 -16.45
CA GLU A 88 3.21 -6.04 -16.60
C GLU A 88 3.47 -5.35 -15.27
N LEU A 89 2.44 -5.20 -14.43
CA LEU A 89 2.59 -4.60 -13.10
C LEU A 89 3.48 -5.46 -12.20
N ARG A 90 3.34 -6.78 -12.28
CA ARG A 90 4.21 -7.69 -11.52
C ARG A 90 5.67 -7.50 -11.90
N ASP A 91 5.95 -7.42 -13.20
CA ASP A 91 7.32 -7.22 -13.69
C ASP A 91 7.88 -5.88 -13.20
N MET A 92 7.06 -4.83 -13.22
CA MET A 92 7.46 -3.52 -12.73
C MET A 92 7.83 -3.55 -11.24
N PHE A 93 7.00 -4.18 -10.41
CA PHE A 93 7.25 -4.24 -8.97
C PHE A 93 8.40 -5.17 -8.60
N ASN A 94 8.73 -6.13 -9.46
CA ASN A 94 9.85 -7.05 -9.26
C ASN A 94 11.15 -6.58 -9.91
N ALA A 95 11.15 -5.41 -10.53
CA ALA A 95 12.36 -4.85 -11.14
C ALA A 95 13.47 -4.67 -10.10
N THR A 96 14.71 -4.97 -10.50
CA THR A 96 15.86 -4.91 -9.60
C THR A 96 16.50 -3.54 -9.51
N THR A 97 16.18 -2.64 -10.44
CA THR A 97 16.68 -1.26 -10.44
C THR A 97 15.56 -0.26 -10.62
N ILE A 98 15.78 0.97 -10.16
CA ILE A 98 14.82 2.05 -10.32
C ILE A 98 14.64 2.40 -11.80
N GLU A 99 15.73 2.38 -12.57
CA GLU A 99 15.69 2.67 -13.99
C GLU A 99 14.81 1.68 -14.76
N GLU A 100 14.95 0.40 -14.46
CA GLU A 100 14.11 -0.64 -15.07
C GLU A 100 12.65 -0.48 -14.65
N ALA A 101 12.38 -0.21 -13.39
CA ALA A 101 11.02 0.01 -12.89
C ALA A 101 10.36 1.19 -13.60
N ARG A 102 11.08 2.30 -13.78
CA ARG A 102 10.59 3.48 -14.49
C ARG A 102 10.32 3.19 -15.96
N ARG A 103 11.22 2.46 -16.61
CA ARG A 103 11.05 2.05 -18.01
C ARG A 103 9.81 1.20 -18.19
N LEU A 104 9.61 0.21 -17.31
CA LEU A 104 8.43 -0.64 -17.36
C LEU A 104 7.16 0.15 -17.05
N LYS A 105 7.20 1.06 -16.10
CA LYS A 105 6.07 1.95 -15.80
C LYS A 105 5.65 2.77 -17.01
N GLU A 106 6.61 3.37 -17.71
CA GLU A 106 6.32 4.16 -18.93
C GLU A 106 5.76 3.29 -20.04
N SER A 107 6.31 2.09 -20.24
CA SER A 107 5.80 1.13 -21.20
C SER A 107 4.36 0.73 -20.93
N ILE A 108 4.04 0.45 -19.66
CA ILE A 108 2.68 0.12 -19.24
C ILE A 108 1.74 1.29 -19.50
N PHE A 109 2.15 2.49 -19.15
CA PHE A 109 1.35 3.71 -19.37
C PHE A 109 1.06 3.92 -20.85
N ASP A 110 2.08 3.81 -21.71
CA ASP A 110 1.92 4.03 -23.15
C ASP A 110 1.02 2.98 -23.80
N GLN A 111 1.16 1.71 -23.39
CA GLN A 111 0.36 0.61 -23.95
C GLN A 111 -1.07 0.60 -23.45
N ASN A 112 -1.32 1.14 -22.26
CA ASN A 112 -2.62 1.07 -21.60
C ASN A 112 -3.20 2.46 -21.30
N GLN A 113 -2.90 3.44 -22.15
CA GLN A 113 -3.27 4.83 -21.90
C GLN A 113 -4.78 5.02 -21.76
N ALA A 114 -5.58 4.27 -22.51
CA ALA A 114 -7.04 4.33 -22.38
C ALA A 114 -7.55 3.84 -21.03
N VAL A 115 -6.78 2.99 -20.36
CA VAL A 115 -7.10 2.47 -19.01
C VAL A 115 -6.55 3.42 -17.94
N ALA A 116 -5.37 4.01 -18.18
CA ALA A 116 -4.71 4.89 -17.22
C ALA A 116 -5.43 6.25 -17.07
N ASN A 117 -6.13 6.67 -18.10
CA ASN A 117 -6.94 7.89 -18.10
C ASN A 117 -8.35 7.57 -17.61
#